data_3eef1173e448ca1d0ef29751e86c72d6
#
_entry.id   3eef1173e448ca1d0ef29751e86c72d6
#
_cell.length_a   1.000
_cell.length_b   1.000
_cell.length_c   1.000
_cell.angle_alpha   90.00
_cell.angle_beta   90.00
_cell.angle_gamma   90.00
#
_symmetry.space_group_name_H-M   'P 1'
#
loop_
_entity.id
_entity.type
_entity.pdbx_description
1 polymer ?
#
loop_
_entity_poly.entity_id
_entity_poly.type
_entity_poly.pdbx_seq_one_letter_code
_entity_poly.pdbx_strand_id
1 'polypeptide(L)'
;MYALFQATGNLAILDATIAARKRAADLTPAAHPYRAAYLSNLSGTLQQRFQQIGTIADLMAGVKAAESTVATASPDDPSYATIMSTAGTAFAISFQHSGDLADLNEAISAFRKAADTLPGESRASGPILSNLSGALRLRFDRLGSISDLEEAIDTGRSALSSMQQSHPQHSTCQYNLGGALASRYATHGGTFCQGAR
;
A
#
# COMPACT_ATOMS: atom_id res chain seq x y z
N MET A 1 -11.22 5.55 -20.13
CA MET A 1 -11.96 4.35 -19.68
C MET A 1 -11.99 4.24 -18.15
N TYR A 2 -10.87 4.31 -17.45
CA TYR A 2 -10.84 4.17 -15.97
C TYR A 2 -11.68 5.24 -15.24
N ALA A 3 -11.55 6.53 -15.60
CA ALA A 3 -12.38 7.60 -15.05
C ALA A 3 -13.88 7.41 -15.32
N LEU A 4 -14.24 6.81 -16.45
CA LEU A 4 -15.63 6.50 -16.79
C LEU A 4 -16.17 5.35 -15.90
N PHE A 5 -15.33 4.34 -15.59
CA PHE A 5 -15.69 3.31 -14.61
C PHE A 5 -15.95 3.93 -13.23
N GLN A 6 -15.07 4.81 -12.76
CA GLN A 6 -15.26 5.49 -11.46
C GLN A 6 -16.56 6.30 -11.41
N ALA A 7 -16.99 6.87 -12.54
CA ALA A 7 -18.24 7.62 -12.62
C ALA A 7 -19.49 6.75 -12.73
N THR A 8 -19.40 5.56 -13.32
CA THR A 8 -20.57 4.73 -13.67
C THR A 8 -20.69 3.42 -12.88
N GLY A 9 -19.59 2.95 -12.27
CA GLY A 9 -19.52 1.61 -11.64
C GLY A 9 -19.65 0.44 -12.63
N ASN A 10 -19.58 0.68 -13.94
CA ASN A 10 -19.82 -0.34 -14.95
C ASN A 10 -18.62 -1.28 -15.10
N LEU A 11 -18.78 -2.54 -14.67
CA LEU A 11 -17.73 -3.58 -14.69
C LEU A 11 -17.20 -3.88 -16.10
N ALA A 12 -18.03 -3.78 -17.16
CA ALA A 12 -17.56 -3.97 -18.53
C ALA A 12 -16.49 -2.94 -18.94
N ILE A 13 -16.56 -1.72 -18.41
CA ILE A 13 -15.54 -0.69 -18.63
C ILE A 13 -14.24 -1.08 -17.90
N LEU A 14 -14.36 -1.63 -16.70
CA LEU A 14 -13.21 -2.11 -15.92
C LEU A 14 -12.53 -3.28 -16.63
N ASP A 15 -13.30 -4.24 -17.15
CA ASP A 15 -12.78 -5.37 -17.93
C ASP A 15 -12.04 -4.91 -19.19
N ALA A 16 -12.62 -3.99 -19.95
CA ALA A 16 -11.97 -3.41 -21.12
C ALA A 16 -10.68 -2.65 -20.75
N THR A 17 -10.69 -1.96 -19.60
CA THR A 17 -9.50 -1.26 -19.08
C THR A 17 -8.39 -2.23 -18.71
N ILE A 18 -8.69 -3.35 -18.04
CA ILE A 18 -7.74 -4.39 -17.69
C ILE A 18 -7.15 -5.01 -18.97
N ALA A 19 -8.00 -5.37 -19.94
CA ALA A 19 -7.53 -5.94 -21.20
C ALA A 19 -6.58 -5.00 -21.96
N ALA A 20 -6.90 -3.71 -22.04
CA ALA A 20 -6.05 -2.71 -22.67
C ALA A 20 -4.70 -2.52 -21.92
N ARG A 21 -4.72 -2.45 -20.57
CA ARG A 21 -3.52 -2.29 -19.74
C ARG A 21 -2.63 -3.54 -19.79
N LYS A 22 -3.23 -4.73 -19.78
CA LYS A 22 -2.50 -5.98 -19.95
C LYS A 22 -1.78 -6.01 -21.30
N ARG A 23 -2.50 -5.69 -22.38
CA ARG A 23 -1.91 -5.61 -23.71
C ARG A 23 -0.77 -4.59 -23.80
N ALA A 24 -0.93 -3.43 -23.19
CA ALA A 24 0.13 -2.41 -23.13
C ALA A 24 1.38 -2.96 -22.40
N ALA A 25 1.21 -3.62 -21.25
CA ALA A 25 2.32 -4.22 -20.51
C ALA A 25 2.99 -5.35 -21.31
N ASP A 26 2.20 -6.23 -21.96
CA ASP A 26 2.71 -7.38 -22.74
C ASP A 26 3.52 -6.93 -23.97
N LEU A 27 3.08 -5.86 -24.65
CA LEU A 27 3.74 -5.32 -25.84
C LEU A 27 4.94 -4.42 -25.54
N THR A 28 5.13 -4.04 -24.27
CA THR A 28 6.22 -3.13 -23.88
C THR A 28 7.48 -3.94 -23.54
N PRO A 29 8.64 -3.69 -24.19
CA PRO A 29 9.90 -4.36 -23.88
C PRO A 29 10.32 -4.20 -22.42
N ALA A 30 11.08 -5.17 -21.89
CA ALA A 30 11.51 -5.18 -20.50
C ALA A 30 12.32 -3.92 -20.09
N ALA A 31 13.14 -3.40 -20.98
CA ALA A 31 13.97 -2.21 -20.78
C ALA A 31 13.26 -0.89 -21.09
N HIS A 32 11.97 -0.91 -21.42
CA HIS A 32 11.26 0.32 -21.78
C HIS A 32 10.99 1.18 -20.53
N PRO A 33 11.28 2.51 -20.54
CA PRO A 33 11.16 3.36 -19.35
C PRO A 33 9.76 3.39 -18.74
N TYR A 34 8.70 3.27 -19.53
CA TYR A 34 7.32 3.27 -19.03
C TYR A 34 6.77 1.89 -18.65
N ARG A 35 7.58 0.83 -18.70
CA ARG A 35 7.09 -0.52 -18.39
C ARG A 35 6.58 -0.64 -16.96
N ALA A 36 7.32 -0.11 -15.98
CA ALA A 36 6.90 -0.11 -14.58
C ALA A 36 5.56 0.62 -14.37
N ALA A 37 5.36 1.76 -15.05
CA ALA A 37 4.11 2.51 -14.99
C ALA A 37 2.92 1.73 -15.58
N TYR A 38 3.12 1.01 -16.70
CA TYR A 38 2.06 0.17 -17.28
C TYR A 38 1.70 -1.02 -16.40
N LEU A 39 2.69 -1.67 -15.80
CA LEU A 39 2.49 -2.79 -14.85
C LEU A 39 1.80 -2.30 -13.56
N SER A 40 2.22 -1.16 -13.01
CA SER A 40 1.59 -0.51 -11.87
C SER A 40 0.12 -0.18 -12.14
N ASN A 41 -0.16 0.41 -13.29
CA ASN A 41 -1.53 0.71 -13.71
C ASN A 41 -2.38 -0.55 -13.86
N LEU A 42 -1.82 -1.65 -14.39
CA LEU A 42 -2.50 -2.94 -14.48
C LEU A 42 -2.79 -3.49 -13.09
N SER A 43 -1.77 -3.53 -12.20
CA SER A 43 -1.91 -3.99 -10.81
C SER A 43 -3.03 -3.23 -10.09
N GLY A 44 -3.01 -1.90 -10.11
CA GLY A 44 -4.04 -1.10 -9.45
C GLY A 44 -5.46 -1.34 -9.98
N THR A 45 -5.62 -1.62 -11.29
CA THR A 45 -6.96 -1.93 -11.85
C THR A 45 -7.44 -3.32 -11.46
N LEU A 46 -6.54 -4.30 -11.41
CA LEU A 46 -6.84 -5.65 -10.96
C LEU A 46 -7.23 -5.66 -9.47
N GLN A 47 -6.49 -4.91 -8.63
CA GLN A 47 -6.85 -4.70 -7.22
C GLN A 47 -8.26 -4.14 -7.07
N GLN A 48 -8.60 -3.12 -7.88
CA GLN A 48 -9.92 -2.52 -7.83
C GLN A 48 -11.02 -3.52 -8.23
N ARG A 49 -10.80 -4.33 -9.28
CA ARG A 49 -11.78 -5.36 -9.66
C ARG A 49 -11.90 -6.43 -8.59
N PHE A 50 -10.79 -6.85 -7.98
CA PHE A 50 -10.81 -7.76 -6.84
C PHE A 50 -11.64 -7.20 -5.67
N GLN A 51 -11.47 -5.93 -5.32
CA GLN A 51 -12.25 -5.29 -4.25
C GLN A 51 -13.75 -5.21 -4.55
N GLN A 52 -14.14 -5.15 -5.84
CA GLN A 52 -15.54 -5.06 -6.26
C GLN A 52 -16.24 -6.44 -6.32
N ILE A 53 -15.56 -7.45 -6.83
CA ILE A 53 -16.17 -8.76 -7.14
C ILE A 53 -15.49 -9.96 -6.48
N GLY A 54 -14.37 -9.77 -5.76
CA GLY A 54 -13.70 -10.82 -4.97
C GLY A 54 -12.98 -11.90 -5.80
N THR A 55 -12.68 -11.66 -7.09
CA THR A 55 -12.06 -12.66 -7.95
C THR A 55 -10.59 -12.89 -7.58
N ILE A 56 -10.26 -14.04 -7.00
CA ILE A 56 -8.89 -14.41 -6.59
C ILE A 56 -7.88 -14.34 -7.74
N ALA A 57 -8.30 -14.68 -8.96
CA ALA A 57 -7.44 -14.57 -10.14
C ALA A 57 -6.96 -13.13 -10.38
N ASP A 58 -7.76 -12.12 -10.03
CA ASP A 58 -7.38 -10.70 -10.13
C ASP A 58 -6.37 -10.33 -9.05
N LEU A 59 -6.56 -10.82 -7.83
CA LEU A 59 -5.60 -10.62 -6.76
C LEU A 59 -4.23 -11.19 -7.16
N MET A 60 -4.18 -12.46 -7.60
CA MET A 60 -2.94 -13.10 -8.03
C MET A 60 -2.26 -12.38 -9.21
N ALA A 61 -3.05 -11.99 -10.22
CA ALA A 61 -2.54 -11.24 -11.36
C ALA A 61 -2.05 -9.84 -10.97
N GLY A 62 -2.74 -9.19 -10.03
CA GLY A 62 -2.35 -7.90 -9.48
C GLY A 62 -1.03 -7.94 -8.72
N VAL A 63 -0.83 -8.98 -7.89
CA VAL A 63 0.44 -9.23 -7.17
C VAL A 63 1.58 -9.50 -8.15
N LYS A 64 1.37 -10.39 -9.14
CA LYS A 64 2.38 -10.65 -10.18
C LYS A 64 2.79 -9.40 -10.96
N ALA A 65 1.82 -8.53 -11.26
CA ALA A 65 2.12 -7.24 -11.90
C ALA A 65 2.89 -6.31 -10.94
N ALA A 66 2.60 -6.33 -9.63
CA ALA A 66 3.33 -5.57 -8.63
C ALA A 66 4.78 -6.04 -8.47
N GLU A 67 5.03 -7.36 -8.42
CA GLU A 67 6.39 -7.95 -8.42
C GLU A 67 7.21 -7.47 -9.62
N SER A 68 6.60 -7.56 -10.82
CA SER A 68 7.24 -7.08 -12.05
C SER A 68 7.47 -5.58 -12.04
N THR A 69 6.59 -4.82 -11.40
CA THR A 69 6.73 -3.37 -11.19
C THR A 69 7.93 -3.05 -10.32
N VAL A 70 8.05 -3.69 -9.16
CA VAL A 70 9.17 -3.50 -8.22
C VAL A 70 10.52 -3.84 -8.87
N ALA A 71 10.54 -4.89 -9.71
CA ALA A 71 11.74 -5.32 -10.42
C ALA A 71 12.19 -4.37 -11.55
N THR A 72 11.30 -3.55 -12.08
CA THR A 72 11.56 -2.71 -13.26
C THR A 72 11.50 -1.20 -13.01
N ALA A 73 10.95 -0.78 -11.85
CA ALA A 73 10.83 0.65 -11.51
C ALA A 73 12.21 1.28 -11.25
N SER A 74 12.43 2.47 -11.82
CA SER A 74 13.63 3.27 -11.56
C SER A 74 13.32 4.37 -10.53
N PRO A 75 14.19 4.57 -9.52
CA PRO A 75 14.04 5.70 -8.59
C PRO A 75 14.07 7.08 -9.25
N ASP A 76 14.66 7.18 -10.44
CA ASP A 76 14.71 8.42 -11.22
C ASP A 76 13.39 8.76 -11.94
N ASP A 77 12.42 7.83 -11.94
CA ASP A 77 11.10 8.09 -12.53
C ASP A 77 10.31 9.04 -11.62
N PRO A 78 9.82 10.19 -12.13
CA PRO A 78 8.98 11.11 -11.35
C PRO A 78 7.74 10.44 -10.73
N SER A 79 7.28 9.33 -11.30
CA SER A 79 6.13 8.56 -10.80
C SER A 79 6.52 7.44 -9.81
N TYR A 80 7.80 7.29 -9.49
CA TYR A 80 8.32 6.16 -8.70
C TYR A 80 7.58 5.98 -7.38
N ALA A 81 7.35 7.06 -6.62
CA ALA A 81 6.60 6.99 -5.37
C ALA A 81 5.18 6.41 -5.55
N THR A 82 4.47 6.86 -6.58
CA THR A 82 3.12 6.36 -6.90
C THR A 82 3.16 4.89 -7.35
N ILE A 83 4.12 4.54 -8.18
CA ILE A 83 4.34 3.19 -8.70
C ILE A 83 4.60 2.23 -7.54
N MET A 84 5.53 2.56 -6.65
CA MET A 84 5.88 1.75 -5.49
C MET A 84 4.73 1.67 -4.47
N SER A 85 4.01 2.77 -4.23
CA SER A 85 2.83 2.76 -3.36
C SER A 85 1.71 1.84 -3.88
N THR A 86 1.49 1.81 -5.19
CA THR A 86 0.52 0.89 -5.81
C THR A 86 0.94 -0.57 -5.64
N ALA A 87 2.22 -0.89 -5.83
CA ALA A 87 2.76 -2.22 -5.60
C ALA A 87 2.61 -2.64 -4.12
N GLY A 88 2.98 -1.75 -3.19
CA GLY A 88 2.80 -1.98 -1.75
C GLY A 88 1.35 -2.28 -1.38
N THR A 89 0.39 -1.57 -2.00
CA THR A 89 -1.04 -1.84 -1.77
C THR A 89 -1.45 -3.22 -2.28
N ALA A 90 -0.92 -3.68 -3.43
CA ALA A 90 -1.19 -5.03 -3.94
C ALA A 90 -0.74 -6.11 -2.95
N PHE A 91 0.49 -6.00 -2.45
CA PHE A 91 1.04 -6.92 -1.47
C PHE A 91 0.27 -6.86 -0.13
N ALA A 92 -0.11 -5.67 0.34
CA ALA A 92 -0.91 -5.54 1.56
C ALA A 92 -2.29 -6.22 1.45
N ILE A 93 -2.97 -6.09 0.31
CA ILE A 93 -4.24 -6.78 0.04
C ILE A 93 -4.01 -8.30 -0.04
N SER A 94 -2.92 -8.74 -0.67
CA SER A 94 -2.56 -10.16 -0.71
C SER A 94 -2.35 -10.73 0.68
N PHE A 95 -1.59 -10.05 1.53
CA PHE A 95 -1.41 -10.43 2.92
C PHE A 95 -2.74 -10.51 3.69
N GLN A 96 -3.64 -9.53 3.52
CA GLN A 96 -4.95 -9.55 4.19
C GLN A 96 -5.78 -10.78 3.80
N HIS A 97 -5.60 -11.29 2.59
CA HIS A 97 -6.31 -12.45 2.09
C HIS A 97 -5.64 -13.79 2.44
N SER A 98 -4.32 -13.87 2.30
CA SER A 98 -3.52 -15.10 2.48
C SER A 98 -2.96 -15.28 3.90
N GLY A 99 -2.67 -14.15 4.59
CA GLY A 99 -1.91 -14.13 5.83
C GLY A 99 -0.40 -14.35 5.64
N ASP A 100 0.10 -14.37 4.39
CA ASP A 100 1.52 -14.61 4.11
C ASP A 100 2.37 -13.39 4.49
N LEU A 101 3.26 -13.58 5.46
CA LEU A 101 4.17 -12.53 5.92
C LEU A 101 5.16 -12.05 4.85
N ALA A 102 5.45 -12.86 3.83
CA ALA A 102 6.28 -12.43 2.73
C ALA A 102 5.63 -11.24 1.99
N ASP A 103 4.33 -11.32 1.71
CA ASP A 103 3.57 -10.23 1.09
C ASP A 103 3.58 -8.96 1.97
N LEU A 104 3.44 -9.11 3.29
CA LEU A 104 3.47 -7.97 4.20
C LEU A 104 4.85 -7.30 4.23
N ASN A 105 5.93 -8.07 4.17
CA ASN A 105 7.29 -7.55 4.09
C ASN A 105 7.54 -6.80 2.78
N GLU A 106 7.06 -7.33 1.65
CA GLU A 106 7.12 -6.64 0.36
C GLU A 106 6.29 -5.35 0.36
N ALA A 107 5.11 -5.35 0.99
CA ALA A 107 4.31 -4.14 1.15
C ALA A 107 5.07 -3.05 1.91
N ILE A 108 5.65 -3.37 3.06
CA ILE A 108 6.44 -2.43 3.88
C ILE A 108 7.65 -1.92 3.09
N SER A 109 8.38 -2.81 2.41
CA SER A 109 9.52 -2.44 1.57
C SER A 109 9.13 -1.46 0.47
N ALA A 110 8.03 -1.73 -0.24
CA ALA A 110 7.54 -0.87 -1.31
C ALA A 110 7.07 0.49 -0.80
N PHE A 111 6.36 0.55 0.33
CA PHE A 111 5.93 1.82 0.94
C PHE A 111 7.11 2.64 1.45
N ARG A 112 8.15 2.03 2.05
CA ARG A 112 9.39 2.73 2.44
C ARG A 112 10.08 3.34 1.22
N LYS A 113 10.30 2.56 0.16
CA LYS A 113 10.89 3.06 -1.09
C LYS A 113 10.08 4.23 -1.68
N ALA A 114 8.75 4.16 -1.60
CA ALA A 114 7.89 5.27 -2.04
C ALA A 114 8.07 6.51 -1.17
N ALA A 115 8.13 6.36 0.15
CA ALA A 115 8.28 7.46 1.09
C ALA A 115 9.65 8.14 0.96
N ASP A 116 10.72 7.37 0.78
CA ASP A 116 12.11 7.86 0.71
C ASP A 116 12.37 8.77 -0.50
N THR A 117 11.55 8.67 -1.56
CA THR A 117 11.68 9.51 -2.76
C THR A 117 10.91 10.82 -2.69
N LEU A 118 10.07 11.00 -1.69
CA LEU A 118 9.28 12.21 -1.54
C LEU A 118 9.93 13.17 -0.56
N PRO A 119 9.92 14.51 -0.82
CA PRO A 119 10.31 15.49 0.18
C PRO A 119 9.47 15.31 1.45
N GLY A 120 10.09 15.36 2.64
CA GLY A 120 9.48 15.02 3.93
C GLY A 120 8.17 15.77 4.27
N GLU A 121 7.99 16.97 3.72
CA GLU A 121 6.78 17.79 3.91
C GLU A 121 5.82 17.77 2.71
N SER A 122 6.00 16.83 1.77
CA SER A 122 5.13 16.71 0.61
C SER A 122 3.73 16.23 1.04
N ARG A 123 2.68 16.91 0.57
CA ARG A 123 1.29 16.44 0.75
C ARG A 123 1.04 15.05 0.15
N ALA A 124 1.85 14.64 -0.81
CA ALA A 124 1.79 13.31 -1.42
C ALA A 124 2.33 12.22 -0.48
N SER A 125 3.15 12.57 0.53
CA SER A 125 3.70 11.60 1.47
C SER A 125 2.66 11.06 2.47
N GLY A 126 1.66 11.84 2.84
CA GLY A 126 0.66 11.46 3.84
C GLY A 126 -0.04 10.13 3.57
N PRO A 127 -0.63 9.90 2.39
CA PRO A 127 -1.24 8.62 2.03
C PRO A 127 -0.27 7.44 2.08
N ILE A 128 0.97 7.64 1.61
CA ILE A 128 2.00 6.60 1.58
C ILE A 128 2.44 6.24 3.00
N LEU A 129 2.70 7.25 3.84
CA LEU A 129 3.06 7.05 5.24
C LEU A 129 1.92 6.41 6.05
N SER A 130 0.65 6.75 5.74
CA SER A 130 -0.51 6.10 6.35
C SER A 130 -0.56 4.61 6.02
N ASN A 131 -0.28 4.23 4.78
CA ASN A 131 -0.22 2.83 4.36
C ASN A 131 0.96 2.10 5.02
N LEU A 132 2.13 2.73 5.09
CA LEU A 132 3.30 2.19 5.80
C LEU A 132 3.00 1.96 7.28
N SER A 133 2.44 2.96 7.97
CA SER A 133 2.01 2.85 9.37
C SER A 133 1.05 1.67 9.59
N GLY A 134 0.05 1.52 8.72
CA GLY A 134 -0.89 0.40 8.77
C GLY A 134 -0.22 -0.97 8.57
N ALA A 135 0.70 -1.08 7.61
CA ALA A 135 1.42 -2.32 7.33
C ALA A 135 2.38 -2.70 8.47
N LEU A 136 3.10 -1.73 9.04
CA LEU A 136 3.96 -1.93 10.21
C LEU A 136 3.17 -2.40 11.43
N ARG A 137 2.01 -1.78 11.70
CA ARG A 137 1.12 -2.20 12.77
C ARG A 137 0.64 -3.65 12.56
N LEU A 138 0.24 -4.01 11.34
CA LEU A 138 -0.15 -5.39 11.04
C LEU A 138 1.00 -6.37 11.28
N ARG A 139 2.25 -6.00 10.98
CA ARG A 139 3.41 -6.85 11.24
C ARG A 139 3.72 -6.93 12.73
N PHE A 140 3.57 -5.83 13.48
CA PHE A 140 3.61 -5.86 14.94
C PHE A 140 2.54 -6.81 15.52
N ASP A 141 1.31 -6.72 15.05
CA ASP A 141 0.21 -7.58 15.54
C ASP A 141 0.49 -9.08 15.31
N ARG A 142 1.33 -9.42 14.33
CA ARG A 142 1.71 -10.81 14.01
C ARG A 142 2.98 -11.28 14.69
N LEU A 143 3.97 -10.42 14.85
CA LEU A 143 5.32 -10.79 15.27
C LEU A 143 5.72 -10.20 16.63
N GLY A 144 4.96 -9.23 17.16
CA GLY A 144 5.27 -8.55 18.43
C GLY A 144 6.50 -7.63 18.38
N SER A 145 6.95 -7.22 17.17
CA SER A 145 8.13 -6.38 17.00
C SER A 145 7.88 -4.95 17.51
N ILE A 146 8.47 -4.60 18.65
CA ILE A 146 8.35 -3.24 19.21
C ILE A 146 8.89 -2.18 18.25
N SER A 147 9.95 -2.49 17.48
CA SER A 147 10.48 -1.60 16.47
C SER A 147 9.44 -1.24 15.40
N ASP A 148 8.63 -2.23 14.95
CA ASP A 148 7.56 -1.99 14.00
C ASP A 148 6.45 -1.10 14.61
N LEU A 149 6.16 -1.31 15.90
CA LEU A 149 5.15 -0.52 16.59
C LEU A 149 5.56 0.96 16.72
N GLU A 150 6.80 1.22 17.13
CA GLU A 150 7.30 2.60 17.25
C GLU A 150 7.39 3.28 15.89
N GLU A 151 7.89 2.59 14.86
CA GLU A 151 7.89 3.11 13.49
C GLU A 151 6.48 3.35 12.96
N ALA A 152 5.50 2.49 13.27
CA ALA A 152 4.11 2.70 12.89
C ALA A 152 3.52 3.97 13.52
N ILE A 153 3.86 4.26 14.78
CA ILE A 153 3.43 5.47 15.48
C ILE A 153 4.04 6.71 14.84
N ASP A 154 5.33 6.71 14.58
CA ASP A 154 6.04 7.87 14.03
C ASP A 154 5.62 8.16 12.60
N THR A 155 5.48 7.13 11.77
CA THR A 155 4.97 7.29 10.39
C THR A 155 3.51 7.72 10.38
N GLY A 156 2.68 7.23 11.30
CA GLY A 156 1.28 7.63 11.42
C GLY A 156 1.12 9.10 11.83
N ARG A 157 1.97 9.61 12.74
CA ARG A 157 2.01 11.03 13.12
C ARG A 157 2.44 11.90 11.93
N SER A 158 3.50 11.50 11.24
CA SER A 158 3.99 12.21 10.04
C SER A 158 2.95 12.22 8.92
N ALA A 159 2.21 11.12 8.74
CA ALA A 159 1.12 11.06 7.79
C ALA A 159 0.02 12.08 8.11
N LEU A 160 -0.43 12.16 9.36
CA LEU A 160 -1.46 13.11 9.77
C LEU A 160 -1.01 14.56 9.63
N SER A 161 0.25 14.87 9.96
CA SER A 161 0.78 16.24 9.83
C SER A 161 0.85 16.72 8.37
N SER A 162 1.04 15.80 7.41
CA SER A 162 1.13 16.11 5.98
C SER A 162 -0.22 16.10 5.25
N MET A 163 -1.30 15.55 5.86
CA MET A 163 -2.63 15.47 5.26
C MET A 163 -3.57 16.55 5.77
N GLN A 164 -4.42 17.08 4.86
CA GLN A 164 -5.56 17.91 5.25
C GLN A 164 -6.65 17.02 5.88
N GLN A 165 -7.40 17.58 6.84
CA GLN A 165 -8.53 16.86 7.48
C GLN A 165 -9.61 16.39 6.48
N SER A 166 -9.77 17.10 5.37
CA SER A 166 -10.70 16.72 4.29
C SER A 166 -10.19 15.58 3.39
N HIS A 167 -8.95 15.12 3.58
CA HIS A 167 -8.40 14.03 2.76
C HIS A 167 -9.13 12.72 3.03
N PRO A 168 -9.54 11.94 2.01
CA PRO A 168 -10.31 10.70 2.19
C PRO A 168 -9.66 9.67 3.13
N GLN A 169 -8.33 9.61 3.15
CA GLN A 169 -7.57 8.68 3.99
C GLN A 169 -7.27 9.22 5.40
N HIS A 170 -7.65 10.45 5.74
CA HIS A 170 -7.35 11.05 7.04
C HIS A 170 -7.93 10.20 8.20
N SER A 171 -9.18 9.77 8.11
CA SER A 171 -9.82 8.91 9.11
C SER A 171 -9.15 7.54 9.23
N THR A 172 -8.72 6.95 8.10
CA THR A 172 -7.98 5.67 8.10
C THR A 172 -6.62 5.83 8.82
N CYS A 173 -5.93 6.94 8.57
CA CYS A 173 -4.67 7.24 9.25
C CYS A 173 -4.87 7.41 10.76
N GLN A 174 -5.92 8.14 11.18
CA GLN A 174 -6.26 8.29 12.61
C GLN A 174 -6.56 6.93 13.26
N TYR A 175 -7.30 6.06 12.56
CA TYR A 175 -7.61 4.71 13.05
C TYR A 175 -6.34 3.87 13.21
N ASN A 176 -5.44 3.87 12.23
CA ASN A 176 -4.17 3.13 12.28
C ASN A 176 -3.27 3.63 13.43
N LEU A 177 -3.10 4.94 13.55
CA LEU A 177 -2.32 5.54 14.63
C LEU A 177 -2.93 5.28 16.00
N GLY A 178 -4.25 5.42 16.13
CA GLY A 178 -4.97 5.12 17.38
C GLY A 178 -4.77 3.66 17.81
N GLY A 179 -4.86 2.72 16.87
CA GLY A 179 -4.58 1.30 17.12
C GLY A 179 -3.13 1.06 17.59
N ALA A 180 -2.14 1.66 16.91
CA ALA A 180 -0.74 1.54 17.29
C ALA A 180 -0.47 2.13 18.70
N LEU A 181 -1.04 3.29 19.02
CA LEU A 181 -0.93 3.90 20.36
C LEU A 181 -1.59 3.03 21.44
N ALA A 182 -2.74 2.43 21.17
CA ALA A 182 -3.40 1.50 22.09
C ALA A 182 -2.55 0.25 22.34
N SER A 183 -1.96 -0.32 21.29
CA SER A 183 -1.02 -1.45 21.40
C SER A 183 0.20 -1.09 22.24
N ARG A 184 0.79 0.09 22.04
CA ARG A 184 1.90 0.57 22.85
C ARG A 184 1.53 0.73 24.33
N TYR A 185 0.35 1.28 24.63
CA TYR A 185 -0.14 1.39 25.99
C TYR A 185 -0.30 0.00 26.65
N ALA A 186 -0.86 -0.96 25.93
CA ALA A 186 -1.05 -2.31 26.42
C ALA A 186 0.30 -3.02 26.71
N THR A 187 1.31 -2.83 25.86
CA THR A 187 2.64 -3.43 26.06
C THR A 187 3.41 -2.79 27.22
N HIS A 188 3.28 -1.48 27.47
CA HIS A 188 3.98 -0.79 28.57
C HIS A 188 3.15 -0.77 29.86
N GLY A 189 1.82 -0.69 29.78
CA GLY A 189 0.92 -0.67 30.94
C GLY A 189 0.79 -2.00 31.65
N GLY A 190 0.99 -3.13 30.94
CA GLY A 190 0.98 -4.48 31.52
C GLY A 190 2.12 -4.75 32.50
N THR A 191 3.22 -4.01 32.42
CA THR A 191 4.37 -4.14 33.33
C THR A 191 4.14 -3.49 34.70
N PHE A 192 3.21 -2.53 34.83
CA PHE A 192 2.90 -1.90 36.12
C PHE A 192 2.03 -2.77 37.04
N CYS A 193 1.29 -3.75 36.50
CA CYS A 193 0.44 -4.63 37.32
C CYS A 193 1.12 -5.90 37.80
N GLN A 194 2.33 -6.24 37.35
CA GLN A 194 3.06 -7.45 37.79
C GLN A 194 4.06 -7.19 38.92
N GLY A 195 4.30 -5.94 39.32
CA GLY A 195 5.25 -5.57 40.38
C GLY A 195 4.62 -5.34 41.76
N ALA A 196 3.32 -5.60 41.95
CA ALA A 196 2.62 -5.41 43.22
C ALA A 196 1.99 -6.73 43.71
N ARG A 197 2.80 -7.76 43.91
CA ARG A 197 2.46 -8.93 44.74
C ARG A 197 3.66 -9.35 45.58
#